data_dbbb560361d25f96cd8c226eac32d45a
#
_entry.id   dbbb560361d25f96cd8c226eac32d45a
#
_cell.length_a   1.000
_cell.length_b   1.000
_cell.length_c   1.000
_cell.angle_alpha   90.00
_cell.angle_beta   90.00
_cell.angle_gamma   90.00
#
_symmetry.space_group_name_H-M   'P 1'
#
loop_
_entity.id
_entity.type
_entity.pdbx_description
1 polymer ?
#
loop_
_entity_poly.entity_id
_entity_poly.type
_entity_poly.pdbx_seq_one_letter_code
_entity_poly.pdbx_strand_id
1 'polypeptide(L)'
;MNIKNIFQQPKDRIEDMPALLFKTADLMKEGYRLAESLIMLLPYYTKHADKWRENIQRSIGEGHGATEIFKRLKVDDEFLMAIYFAEQHGDLAATLALISEQMKYKKEMKMRLKKILTYPLFMFLILIAFFVAFRIYFLPNISNLVMTRSTDDLATIQWSKLLLHMPDYFISLGVFIACLIIGVMIYIRKKNIQLRLQYLIKIPIINTFYKLTLTRQIARTIGYLLIAGFSLQQAIQQLKSQHFKQDLQYIASLLEERIIFGQT
;
A
#
# COMPACT_ATOMS: atom_id res chain seq x y z
N MET A 1 -21.98 -10.61 3.70
CA MET A 1 -20.68 -9.93 3.89
C MET A 1 -20.97 -8.44 4.11
N ASN A 2 -20.85 -7.97 5.35
CA ASN A 2 -21.44 -6.72 5.84
C ASN A 2 -20.59 -5.52 5.40
N ILE A 3 -21.12 -4.66 4.54
CA ILE A 3 -20.48 -3.45 3.99
C ILE A 3 -20.11 -2.42 5.08
N LYS A 4 -20.67 -2.51 6.27
CA LYS A 4 -20.38 -1.65 7.43
C LYS A 4 -18.94 -1.76 7.96
N ASN A 5 -18.21 -2.84 7.65
CA ASN A 5 -16.83 -3.02 8.13
C ASN A 5 -15.75 -2.32 7.28
N ILE A 6 -16.09 -1.71 6.15
CA ILE A 6 -15.12 -1.04 5.27
C ILE A 6 -14.84 0.40 5.72
N PHE A 7 -15.78 1.03 6.45
CA PHE A 7 -15.67 2.42 6.91
C PHE A 7 -15.34 2.59 8.41
N GLN A 8 -15.27 1.53 9.18
CA GLN A 8 -14.74 1.62 10.53
C GLN A 8 -13.20 1.61 10.45
N GLN A 9 -12.61 2.78 10.26
CA GLN A 9 -11.22 2.98 10.68
C GLN A 9 -11.17 2.61 12.17
N PRO A 10 -10.29 1.68 12.59
CA PRO A 10 -10.22 1.33 13.99
C PRO A 10 -9.83 2.59 14.78
N LYS A 11 -10.71 3.04 15.67
CA LYS A 11 -10.49 4.15 16.62
C LYS A 11 -9.22 4.00 17.46
N ASP A 12 -8.58 2.84 17.42
CA ASP A 12 -7.43 2.41 18.20
C ASP A 12 -6.11 2.45 17.42
N ARG A 13 -5.91 3.44 16.54
CA ARG A 13 -4.67 3.54 15.78
C ARG A 13 -3.65 4.41 16.54
N ILE A 14 -2.41 3.96 16.57
CA ILE A 14 -1.27 4.77 17.02
C ILE A 14 -1.08 5.91 16.00
N GLU A 15 -1.07 7.15 16.49
CA GLU A 15 -1.06 8.35 15.64
C GLU A 15 0.26 8.50 14.88
N ASP A 16 1.38 8.20 15.54
CA ASP A 16 2.72 8.29 14.94
C ASP A 16 3.59 7.06 15.28
N MET A 17 3.36 5.97 14.54
CA MET A 17 4.12 4.74 14.69
C MET A 17 5.65 4.93 14.51
N PRO A 18 6.14 5.67 13.49
CA PRO A 18 7.57 5.94 13.37
C PRO A 18 8.18 6.56 14.61
N ALA A 19 7.55 7.58 15.18
CA ALA A 19 8.05 8.26 16.37
C ALA A 19 8.00 7.34 17.62
N LEU A 20 6.96 6.52 17.76
CA LEU A 20 6.87 5.53 18.82
C LEU A 20 8.03 4.52 18.72
N LEU A 21 8.30 3.96 17.53
CA LEU A 21 9.40 3.01 17.33
C LEU A 21 10.77 3.63 17.62
N PHE A 22 10.97 4.87 17.16
CA PHE A 22 12.23 5.59 17.42
C PHE A 22 12.48 5.77 18.91
N LYS A 23 11.49 6.28 19.63
CA LYS A 23 11.59 6.50 21.08
C LYS A 23 11.70 5.19 21.86
N THR A 24 11.02 4.12 21.40
CA THR A 24 11.19 2.79 21.98
C THR A 24 12.63 2.30 21.82
N ALA A 25 13.22 2.49 20.63
CA ALA A 25 14.60 2.15 20.36
C ALA A 25 15.59 2.94 21.26
N ASP A 26 15.34 4.23 21.47
CA ASP A 26 16.16 5.08 22.36
C ASP A 26 16.12 4.56 23.80
N LEU A 27 14.93 4.30 24.36
CA LEU A 27 14.79 3.77 25.71
C LEU A 27 15.44 2.38 25.85
N MET A 28 15.35 1.54 24.83
CA MET A 28 16.01 0.23 24.85
C MET A 28 17.54 0.35 24.84
N LYS A 29 18.12 1.35 24.17
CA LYS A 29 19.56 1.64 24.24
C LYS A 29 20.00 2.13 25.63
N GLU A 30 19.11 2.77 26.37
CA GLU A 30 19.31 3.19 27.76
C GLU A 30 19.11 2.02 28.73
N GLY A 31 18.75 0.82 28.27
CA GLY A 31 18.63 -0.40 29.07
C GLY A 31 17.22 -0.79 29.46
N TYR A 32 16.20 -0.04 29.09
CA TYR A 32 14.80 -0.42 29.33
C TYR A 32 14.37 -1.61 28.48
N ARG A 33 13.51 -2.46 29.04
CA ARG A 33 12.93 -3.57 28.28
C ARG A 33 11.92 -3.06 27.25
N LEU A 34 11.76 -3.78 26.14
CA LEU A 34 10.81 -3.41 25.08
C LEU A 34 9.40 -3.09 25.61
N ALA A 35 8.88 -3.96 26.47
CA ALA A 35 7.54 -3.81 27.01
C ALA A 35 7.39 -2.57 27.90
N GLU A 36 8.36 -2.32 28.77
CA GLU A 36 8.41 -1.15 29.64
C GLU A 36 8.46 0.13 28.79
N SER A 37 9.36 0.16 27.79
CA SER A 37 9.49 1.28 26.86
C SER A 37 8.17 1.58 26.12
N LEU A 38 7.49 0.54 25.60
CA LEU A 38 6.23 0.70 24.93
C LEU A 38 5.13 1.20 25.87
N ILE A 39 4.98 0.60 27.05
CA ILE A 39 3.95 0.99 28.02
C ILE A 39 4.15 2.44 28.49
N MET A 40 5.38 2.87 28.67
CA MET A 40 5.73 4.23 29.09
C MET A 40 5.40 5.26 27.99
N LEU A 41 5.56 4.89 26.72
CA LEU A 41 5.36 5.79 25.56
C LEU A 41 3.91 5.83 25.06
N LEU A 42 3.13 4.76 25.23
CA LEU A 42 1.77 4.65 24.70
C LEU A 42 0.85 5.86 25.00
N PRO A 43 0.85 6.45 26.22
CA PRO A 43 -0.03 7.59 26.52
C PRO A 43 0.20 8.81 25.62
N TYR A 44 1.40 8.96 25.07
CA TYR A 44 1.75 10.07 24.17
C TYR A 44 1.36 9.83 22.71
N TYR A 45 1.08 8.57 22.31
CA TYR A 45 0.88 8.19 20.91
C TYR A 45 -0.50 7.63 20.62
N THR A 46 -1.32 7.38 21.64
CA THR A 46 -2.69 6.87 21.46
C THR A 46 -3.62 7.34 22.57
N LYS A 47 -4.88 7.57 22.19
CA LYS A 47 -5.93 7.91 23.18
C LYS A 47 -6.42 6.70 24.00
N HIS A 48 -6.07 5.50 23.57
CA HIS A 48 -6.49 4.25 24.21
C HIS A 48 -5.29 3.49 24.81
N ALA A 49 -4.44 4.21 25.52
CA ALA A 49 -3.21 3.68 26.10
C ALA A 49 -3.45 2.47 27.02
N ASP A 50 -4.51 2.50 27.84
CA ASP A 50 -4.80 1.42 28.78
C ASP A 50 -5.13 0.10 28.09
N LYS A 51 -5.91 0.16 27.00
CA LYS A 51 -6.20 -1.02 26.18
C LYS A 51 -4.95 -1.63 25.54
N TRP A 52 -4.07 -0.78 25.04
CA TRP A 52 -2.79 -1.22 24.48
C TRP A 52 -1.85 -1.77 25.54
N ARG A 53 -1.81 -1.15 26.73
CA ARG A 53 -1.07 -1.64 27.89
C ARG A 53 -1.50 -3.05 28.27
N GLU A 54 -2.82 -3.27 28.43
CA GLU A 54 -3.37 -4.60 28.73
C GLU A 54 -3.02 -5.64 27.66
N ASN A 55 -3.13 -5.27 26.37
CA ASN A 55 -2.76 -6.15 25.26
C ASN A 55 -1.27 -6.52 25.25
N ILE A 56 -0.39 -5.58 25.53
CA ILE A 56 1.06 -5.83 25.62
C ILE A 56 1.37 -6.71 26.83
N GLN A 57 0.81 -6.41 28.01
CA GLN A 57 1.01 -7.21 29.22
C GLN A 57 0.51 -8.64 29.02
N ARG A 58 -0.64 -8.81 28.38
CA ARG A 58 -1.17 -10.14 28.05
C ARG A 58 -0.24 -10.88 27.10
N SER A 59 0.25 -10.22 26.04
CA SER A 59 1.19 -10.83 25.08
C SER A 59 2.46 -11.32 25.78
N ILE A 60 2.98 -10.56 26.74
CA ILE A 60 4.17 -10.94 27.52
C ILE A 60 3.86 -12.12 28.44
N GLY A 61 2.68 -12.10 29.12
CA GLY A 61 2.24 -13.18 29.99
C GLY A 61 2.02 -14.50 29.24
N GLU A 62 1.65 -14.43 27.96
CA GLU A 62 1.51 -15.56 27.03
C GLU A 62 2.87 -16.01 26.43
N GLY A 63 3.98 -15.35 26.79
CA GLY A 63 5.32 -15.68 26.25
C GLY A 63 5.53 -15.21 24.80
N HIS A 64 4.68 -14.33 24.29
CA HIS A 64 4.82 -13.80 22.94
C HIS A 64 5.98 -12.79 22.87
N GLY A 65 6.76 -12.87 21.80
CA GLY A 65 7.90 -12.01 21.57
C GLY A 65 7.54 -10.65 20.95
N ALA A 66 8.59 -9.87 20.65
CA ALA A 66 8.49 -8.54 20.07
C ALA A 66 7.67 -8.54 18.75
N THR A 67 7.90 -9.52 17.91
CA THR A 67 7.22 -9.65 16.60
C THR A 67 5.70 -9.69 16.73
N GLU A 68 5.18 -10.48 17.68
CA GLU A 68 3.73 -10.58 17.88
C GLU A 68 3.15 -9.29 18.47
N ILE A 69 3.89 -8.63 19.39
CA ILE A 69 3.51 -7.33 19.93
C ILE A 69 3.36 -6.30 18.80
N PHE A 70 4.35 -6.18 17.92
CA PHE A 70 4.30 -5.22 16.80
C PHE A 70 3.29 -5.59 15.72
N LYS A 71 3.01 -6.87 15.53
CA LYS A 71 1.93 -7.33 14.66
C LYS A 71 0.55 -6.90 15.19
N ARG A 72 0.32 -7.04 16.49
CA ARG A 72 -0.89 -6.52 17.16
C ARG A 72 -0.99 -5.00 17.07
N LEU A 73 0.13 -4.28 17.15
CA LEU A 73 0.23 -2.83 16.92
C LEU A 73 0.01 -2.43 15.46
N LYS A 74 -0.21 -3.39 14.55
CA LYS A 74 -0.45 -3.20 13.11
C LYS A 74 0.71 -2.56 12.36
N VAL A 75 1.91 -2.92 12.73
CA VAL A 75 3.11 -2.64 11.93
C VAL A 75 3.02 -3.43 10.62
N ASP A 76 3.39 -2.80 9.51
CA ASP A 76 3.34 -3.45 8.18
C ASP A 76 4.21 -4.72 8.15
N ASP A 77 3.74 -5.78 7.49
CA ASP A 77 4.42 -7.09 7.41
C ASP A 77 5.86 -7.02 6.90
N GLU A 78 6.19 -6.01 6.08
CA GLU A 78 7.55 -5.81 5.57
C GLU A 78 8.55 -5.49 6.68
N PHE A 79 8.11 -4.87 7.78
CA PHE A 79 8.93 -4.53 8.94
C PHE A 79 8.89 -5.62 10.00
N LEU A 80 7.77 -6.35 10.11
CA LEU A 80 7.66 -7.47 11.07
C LEU A 80 8.73 -8.52 10.84
N MET A 81 9.11 -8.74 9.59
CA MET A 81 10.19 -9.64 9.25
C MET A 81 11.54 -9.20 9.84
N ALA A 82 11.89 -7.92 9.72
CA ALA A 82 13.12 -7.40 10.30
C ALA A 82 13.09 -7.46 11.82
N ILE A 83 11.93 -7.18 12.43
CA ILE A 83 11.74 -7.29 13.88
C ILE A 83 11.93 -8.75 14.36
N TYR A 84 11.36 -9.72 13.63
CA TYR A 84 11.51 -11.15 13.94
C TYR A 84 12.99 -11.57 13.98
N PHE A 85 13.77 -11.15 13.00
CA PHE A 85 15.20 -11.47 12.99
C PHE A 85 15.98 -10.76 14.08
N ALA A 86 15.70 -9.49 14.29
CA ALA A 86 16.33 -8.72 15.36
C ALA A 86 16.02 -9.29 16.76
N GLU A 87 14.84 -9.86 16.93
CA GLU A 87 14.43 -10.56 18.14
C GLU A 87 15.25 -11.83 18.38
N GLN A 88 15.53 -12.59 17.32
CA GLN A 88 16.35 -13.81 17.41
C GLN A 88 17.84 -13.54 17.66
N HIS A 89 18.35 -12.39 17.23
CA HIS A 89 19.78 -12.06 17.27
C HIS A 89 20.15 -10.97 18.28
N GLY A 90 19.18 -10.43 19.01
CA GLY A 90 19.43 -9.52 20.12
C GLY A 90 19.66 -8.05 19.78
N ASP A 91 19.59 -7.65 18.48
CA ASP A 91 19.78 -6.25 18.07
C ASP A 91 18.45 -5.55 17.69
N LEU A 92 17.47 -5.72 18.59
CA LEU A 92 16.14 -5.17 18.39
C LEU A 92 16.12 -3.64 18.41
N ALA A 93 16.92 -3.02 19.27
CA ALA A 93 16.96 -1.57 19.42
C ALA A 93 17.46 -0.87 18.15
N ALA A 94 18.58 -1.31 17.56
CA ALA A 94 19.09 -0.75 16.32
C ALA A 94 18.14 -0.99 15.16
N THR A 95 17.54 -2.18 15.09
CA THR A 95 16.55 -2.52 14.04
C THR A 95 15.30 -1.65 14.14
N LEU A 96 14.77 -1.40 15.35
CA LEU A 96 13.61 -0.51 15.53
C LEU A 96 13.92 0.93 15.12
N ALA A 97 15.13 1.43 15.40
CA ALA A 97 15.56 2.75 14.95
C ALA A 97 15.58 2.85 13.42
N LEU A 98 16.17 1.86 12.73
CA LEU A 98 16.19 1.79 11.26
C LEU A 98 14.79 1.70 10.66
N ILE A 99 13.91 0.87 11.23
CA ILE A 99 12.51 0.74 10.79
C ILE A 99 11.79 2.07 10.96
N SER A 100 11.99 2.77 12.07
CA SER A 100 11.35 4.06 12.34
C SER A 100 11.69 5.09 11.26
N GLU A 101 12.95 5.18 10.86
CA GLU A 101 13.43 6.09 9.82
C GLU A 101 12.79 5.74 8.47
N GLN A 102 12.74 4.46 8.11
CA GLN A 102 12.10 4.02 6.88
C GLN A 102 10.60 4.24 6.85
N MET A 103 9.91 4.00 7.96
CA MET A 103 8.48 4.29 8.07
C MET A 103 8.21 5.79 7.97
N LYS A 104 9.07 6.63 8.56
CA LYS A 104 9.02 8.10 8.43
C LYS A 104 9.18 8.52 6.98
N TYR A 105 10.20 8.03 6.28
CA TYR A 105 10.41 8.28 4.87
C TYR A 105 9.21 7.85 4.01
N LYS A 106 8.67 6.65 4.25
CA LYS A 106 7.47 6.13 3.57
C LYS A 106 6.25 7.04 3.79
N LYS A 107 6.05 7.52 5.03
CA LYS A 107 4.98 8.46 5.41
C LYS A 107 5.14 9.80 4.68
N GLU A 108 6.35 10.36 4.66
CA GLU A 108 6.65 11.61 3.95
C GLU A 108 6.44 11.49 2.44
N MET A 109 6.91 10.41 1.82
CA MET A 109 6.70 10.15 0.39
C MET A 109 5.21 10.02 0.05
N LYS A 110 4.44 9.33 0.89
CA LYS A 110 2.98 9.24 0.73
C LYS A 110 2.30 10.60 0.83
N MET A 111 2.73 11.45 1.76
CA MET A 111 2.19 12.81 1.89
C MET A 111 2.56 13.69 0.68
N ARG A 112 3.81 13.61 0.19
CA ARG A 112 4.26 14.32 -1.02
C ARG A 112 3.46 13.89 -2.25
N LEU A 113 3.28 12.58 -2.45
CA LEU A 113 2.45 12.04 -3.54
C LEU A 113 1.00 12.51 -3.46
N LYS A 114 0.40 12.48 -2.25
CA LYS A 114 -0.96 12.99 -2.04
C LYS A 114 -1.04 14.47 -2.44
N LYS A 115 -0.08 15.30 -2.01
CA LYS A 115 -0.05 16.73 -2.33
C LYS A 115 0.06 16.98 -3.84
N ILE A 116 0.93 16.23 -4.54
CA ILE A 116 1.11 16.36 -5.99
C ILE A 116 -0.16 15.92 -6.73
N LEU A 117 -0.82 14.84 -6.31
CA LEU A 117 -2.01 14.31 -6.95
C LEU A 117 -3.28 15.14 -6.67
N THR A 118 -3.30 15.96 -5.61
CA THR A 118 -4.46 16.78 -5.26
C THR A 118 -4.81 17.78 -6.36
N TYR A 119 -3.82 18.43 -6.98
CA TYR A 119 -4.03 19.41 -8.03
C TYR A 119 -4.66 18.79 -9.31
N PRO A 120 -4.09 17.73 -9.93
CA PRO A 120 -4.72 17.08 -11.07
C PRO A 120 -6.13 16.57 -10.76
N LEU A 121 -6.34 16.00 -9.58
CA LEU A 121 -7.65 15.50 -9.18
C LEU A 121 -8.70 16.62 -9.13
N PHE A 122 -8.33 17.78 -8.57
CA PHE A 122 -9.20 18.96 -8.49
C PHE A 122 -9.50 19.52 -9.88
N MET A 123 -8.51 19.59 -10.78
CA MET A 123 -8.69 20.00 -12.17
C MET A 123 -9.66 19.06 -12.92
N PHE A 124 -9.51 17.74 -12.74
CA PHE A 124 -10.44 16.77 -13.32
C PHE A 124 -11.85 16.94 -12.80
N LEU A 125 -12.02 17.24 -11.51
CA LEU A 125 -13.32 17.44 -10.92
C LEU A 125 -14.00 18.71 -11.49
N ILE A 126 -13.26 19.81 -11.67
CA ILE A 126 -13.75 21.03 -12.32
C ILE A 126 -14.12 20.73 -13.78
N LEU A 127 -13.28 19.98 -14.50
CA LEU A 127 -13.55 19.62 -15.90
C LEU A 127 -14.83 18.80 -16.03
N ILE A 128 -15.03 17.82 -15.15
CA ILE A 128 -16.29 17.03 -15.13
C ILE A 128 -17.49 17.94 -14.82
N ALA A 129 -17.37 18.80 -13.80
CA ALA A 129 -18.44 19.75 -13.46
C ALA A 129 -18.78 20.68 -14.63
N PHE A 130 -17.76 21.15 -15.35
CA PHE A 130 -17.94 21.95 -16.57
C PHE A 130 -18.68 21.19 -17.67
N PHE A 131 -18.29 19.93 -17.94
CA PHE A 131 -18.98 19.10 -18.91
C PHE A 131 -20.44 18.84 -18.55
N VAL A 132 -20.72 18.59 -17.28
CA VAL A 132 -22.11 18.41 -16.80
C VAL A 132 -22.92 19.70 -16.96
N ALA A 133 -22.36 20.85 -16.58
CA ALA A 133 -23.01 22.15 -16.74
C ALA A 133 -23.25 22.48 -18.22
N PHE A 134 -22.26 22.24 -19.09
CA PHE A 134 -22.37 22.42 -20.53
C PHE A 134 -23.50 21.56 -21.11
N ARG A 135 -23.61 20.30 -20.69
CA ARG A 135 -24.69 19.41 -21.12
C ARG A 135 -26.07 19.92 -20.71
N ILE A 136 -26.22 20.35 -19.46
CA ILE A 136 -27.55 20.73 -18.91
C ILE A 136 -28.01 22.08 -19.45
N TYR A 137 -27.10 23.05 -19.58
CA TYR A 137 -27.48 24.43 -19.93
C TYR A 137 -27.24 24.80 -21.39
N PHE A 138 -26.18 24.31 -22.01
CA PHE A 138 -25.76 24.77 -23.33
C PHE A 138 -26.32 23.91 -24.46
N LEU A 139 -26.33 22.59 -24.29
CA LEU A 139 -26.82 21.66 -25.33
C LEU A 139 -28.28 21.90 -25.73
N PRO A 140 -29.25 22.09 -24.81
CA PRO A 140 -30.63 22.31 -25.19
C PRO A 140 -30.82 23.57 -26.06
N ASN A 141 -30.06 24.64 -25.75
CA ASN A 141 -30.14 25.89 -26.51
C ASN A 141 -29.58 25.75 -27.93
N ILE A 142 -28.48 24.98 -28.10
CA ILE A 142 -27.93 24.72 -29.43
C ILE A 142 -28.86 23.80 -30.27
N SER A 143 -29.46 22.79 -29.67
CA SER A 143 -30.35 21.87 -30.37
C SER A 143 -31.56 22.60 -30.97
N ASN A 144 -32.12 23.57 -30.24
CA ASN A 144 -33.21 24.39 -30.72
C ASN A 144 -32.79 25.29 -31.89
N LEU A 145 -31.58 25.87 -31.86
CA LEU A 145 -31.02 26.69 -32.93
C LEU A 145 -30.72 25.88 -34.22
N VAL A 146 -30.20 24.67 -34.08
CA VAL A 146 -29.89 23.80 -35.20
C VAL A 146 -31.17 23.26 -35.88
N MET A 147 -32.18 22.92 -35.09
CA MET A 147 -33.47 22.47 -35.63
C MET A 147 -34.22 23.56 -36.41
N THR A 148 -34.02 24.84 -36.06
CA THR A 148 -34.68 25.97 -36.72
C THR A 148 -34.00 26.39 -38.03
N ARG A 149 -32.73 26.02 -38.26
CA ARG A 149 -31.93 26.43 -39.43
C ARG A 149 -31.66 25.30 -40.46
N SER A 150 -31.91 24.05 -40.11
CA SER A 150 -31.54 22.92 -40.99
C SER A 150 -32.66 22.55 -41.93
N THR A 151 -32.68 23.22 -43.07
CA THR A 151 -33.58 22.81 -44.18
C THR A 151 -32.92 22.00 -45.28
N ASP A 152 -31.58 21.96 -45.42
CA ASP A 152 -31.06 21.41 -46.70
C ASP A 152 -29.83 20.47 -46.62
N ASP A 153 -29.17 20.21 -45.51
CA ASP A 153 -27.99 19.33 -45.48
C ASP A 153 -28.06 18.20 -44.46
N LEU A 154 -28.34 16.98 -44.93
CA LEU A 154 -28.33 15.74 -44.13
C LEU A 154 -27.00 15.49 -43.41
N ALA A 155 -25.88 15.89 -44.03
CA ALA A 155 -24.56 15.76 -43.40
C ALA A 155 -24.39 16.66 -42.18
N THR A 156 -24.86 17.92 -42.23
CA THR A 156 -24.80 18.87 -41.13
C THR A 156 -25.64 18.41 -39.94
N ILE A 157 -26.78 17.75 -40.20
CA ILE A 157 -27.65 17.20 -39.14
C ILE A 157 -26.97 16.00 -38.46
N GLN A 158 -26.27 15.15 -39.19
CA GLN A 158 -25.55 14.01 -38.61
C GLN A 158 -24.37 14.45 -37.74
N TRP A 159 -23.58 15.40 -38.22
CA TRP A 159 -22.46 15.97 -37.43
C TRP A 159 -22.92 16.70 -36.17
N SER A 160 -24.02 17.44 -36.26
CA SER A 160 -24.57 18.12 -35.07
C SER A 160 -25.08 17.14 -34.02
N LYS A 161 -25.73 16.04 -34.40
CA LYS A 161 -26.14 14.96 -33.47
C LYS A 161 -24.94 14.26 -32.84
N LEU A 162 -23.88 14.00 -33.60
CA LEU A 162 -22.65 13.41 -33.09
C LEU A 162 -21.99 14.31 -32.04
N LEU A 163 -21.87 15.62 -32.35
CA LEU A 163 -21.34 16.62 -31.41
C LEU A 163 -22.20 16.75 -30.14
N LEU A 164 -23.53 16.63 -30.30
CA LEU A 164 -24.46 16.69 -29.17
C LEU A 164 -24.28 15.55 -28.19
N HIS A 165 -23.92 14.36 -28.66
CA HIS A 165 -23.72 13.17 -27.82
C HIS A 165 -22.26 12.91 -27.42
N MET A 166 -21.30 13.70 -27.93
CA MET A 166 -19.89 13.57 -27.56
C MET A 166 -19.64 13.54 -26.03
N PRO A 167 -20.22 14.45 -25.21
CA PRO A 167 -20.03 14.40 -23.76
C PRO A 167 -20.52 13.09 -23.12
N ASP A 168 -21.62 12.52 -23.65
CA ASP A 168 -22.19 11.26 -23.15
C ASP A 168 -21.28 10.08 -23.42
N TYR A 169 -20.67 10.04 -24.61
CA TYR A 169 -19.67 9.03 -24.93
C TYR A 169 -18.43 9.12 -24.07
N PHE A 170 -17.95 10.34 -23.77
CA PHE A 170 -16.79 10.52 -22.87
C PHE A 170 -17.11 10.10 -21.44
N ILE A 171 -18.28 10.45 -20.93
CA ILE A 171 -18.71 10.04 -19.57
C ILE A 171 -18.89 8.52 -19.52
N SER A 172 -19.58 7.93 -20.50
CA SER A 172 -19.80 6.49 -20.61
C SER A 172 -18.49 5.71 -20.72
N LEU A 173 -17.57 6.18 -21.56
CA LEU A 173 -16.23 5.59 -21.71
C LEU A 173 -15.44 5.68 -20.40
N GLY A 174 -15.48 6.82 -19.70
CA GLY A 174 -14.81 7.00 -18.40
C GLY A 174 -15.35 6.06 -17.34
N VAL A 175 -16.68 5.91 -17.23
CA VAL A 175 -17.33 4.97 -16.32
C VAL A 175 -16.97 3.53 -16.69
N PHE A 176 -16.99 3.18 -17.98
CA PHE A 176 -16.62 1.84 -18.46
C PHE A 176 -15.18 1.49 -18.11
N ILE A 177 -14.23 2.41 -18.36
CA ILE A 177 -12.81 2.21 -18.00
C ILE A 177 -12.65 2.06 -16.47
N ALA A 178 -13.33 2.89 -15.66
CA ALA A 178 -13.30 2.79 -14.21
C ALA A 178 -13.84 1.44 -13.71
N CYS A 179 -14.99 0.98 -14.24
CA CYS A 179 -15.54 -0.33 -13.93
C CYS A 179 -14.62 -1.47 -14.34
N LEU A 180 -13.96 -1.35 -15.51
CA LEU A 180 -13.00 -2.33 -15.99
C LEU A 180 -11.78 -2.41 -15.08
N ILE A 181 -11.21 -1.27 -14.68
CA ILE A 181 -10.08 -1.21 -13.73
C ILE A 181 -10.46 -1.82 -12.38
N ILE A 182 -11.63 -1.46 -11.83
CA ILE A 182 -12.14 -2.00 -10.57
C ILE A 182 -12.38 -3.52 -10.69
N GLY A 183 -13.00 -3.98 -11.78
CA GLY A 183 -13.25 -5.39 -12.05
C GLY A 183 -11.96 -6.21 -12.13
N VAL A 184 -10.96 -5.72 -12.86
CA VAL A 184 -9.62 -6.34 -12.95
C VAL A 184 -8.95 -6.37 -11.57
N MET A 185 -9.02 -5.29 -10.80
CA MET A 185 -8.44 -5.22 -9.46
C MET A 185 -9.08 -6.23 -8.49
N ILE A 186 -10.40 -6.37 -8.52
CA ILE A 186 -11.14 -7.35 -7.71
C ILE A 186 -10.81 -8.77 -8.16
N TYR A 187 -10.75 -9.01 -9.48
CA TYR A 187 -10.43 -10.32 -10.06
C TYR A 187 -9.02 -10.80 -9.64
N ILE A 188 -8.02 -9.91 -9.73
CA ILE A 188 -6.65 -10.18 -9.32
C ILE A 188 -6.56 -10.44 -7.81
N ARG A 189 -7.35 -9.72 -6.98
CA ARG A 189 -7.37 -9.93 -5.52
C ARG A 189 -7.95 -11.27 -5.08
N LYS A 190 -8.83 -11.87 -5.88
CA LYS A 190 -9.50 -13.15 -5.55
C LYS A 190 -8.71 -14.39 -5.98
N LYS A 191 -7.66 -14.26 -6.81
CA LYS A 191 -6.89 -15.41 -7.30
C LYS A 191 -5.73 -15.82 -6.38
N ASN A 192 -5.41 -17.11 -6.39
CA ASN A 192 -4.27 -17.69 -5.70
C ASN A 192 -2.96 -17.03 -6.15
N ILE A 193 -2.02 -16.88 -5.21
CA ILE A 193 -0.79 -16.09 -5.34
C ILE A 193 0.04 -16.48 -6.57
N GLN A 194 0.15 -17.77 -6.89
CA GLN A 194 0.89 -18.26 -8.06
C GLN A 194 0.29 -17.78 -9.39
N LEU A 195 -1.03 -17.81 -9.52
CA LEU A 195 -1.74 -17.31 -10.70
C LEU A 195 -1.70 -15.77 -10.75
N ARG A 196 -1.77 -15.11 -9.60
CA ARG A 196 -1.63 -13.65 -9.49
C ARG A 196 -0.28 -13.15 -10.01
N LEU A 197 0.81 -13.83 -9.65
CA LEU A 197 2.15 -13.56 -10.16
C LEU A 197 2.21 -13.67 -11.69
N GLN A 198 1.68 -14.75 -12.26
CA GLN A 198 1.68 -14.97 -13.72
C GLN A 198 0.88 -13.93 -14.49
N TYR A 199 -0.26 -13.45 -13.95
CA TYR A 199 -1.08 -12.40 -14.60
C TYR A 199 -0.47 -11.01 -14.45
N LEU A 200 0.12 -10.67 -13.29
CA LEU A 200 0.80 -9.39 -13.07
C LEU A 200 2.04 -9.24 -13.96
N ILE A 201 2.72 -10.35 -14.25
CA ILE A 201 3.89 -10.38 -15.15
C ILE A 201 3.49 -10.17 -16.62
N LYS A 202 2.26 -10.50 -17.03
CA LYS A 202 1.80 -10.32 -18.43
C LYS A 202 1.48 -8.87 -18.80
N ILE A 203 1.20 -8.00 -17.84
CA ILE A 203 0.89 -6.59 -18.10
C ILE A 203 2.19 -5.77 -18.01
N PRO A 204 2.73 -5.22 -19.13
CA PRO A 204 4.09 -4.66 -19.16
C PRO A 204 4.34 -3.54 -18.16
N ILE A 205 3.38 -2.65 -17.95
CA ILE A 205 3.50 -1.53 -17.00
C ILE A 205 3.48 -2.02 -15.54
N ILE A 206 2.58 -2.93 -15.21
CA ILE A 206 2.41 -3.48 -13.86
C ILE A 206 3.59 -4.41 -13.53
N ASN A 207 4.09 -5.17 -14.51
CA ASN A 207 5.24 -6.05 -14.38
C ASN A 207 6.49 -5.29 -13.92
N THR A 208 6.82 -4.19 -14.58
CA THR A 208 8.01 -3.39 -14.22
C THR A 208 7.88 -2.83 -12.80
N PHE A 209 6.72 -2.30 -12.45
CA PHE A 209 6.48 -1.75 -11.10
C PHE A 209 6.50 -2.84 -10.02
N TYR A 210 5.92 -3.99 -10.31
CA TYR A 210 5.88 -5.14 -9.39
C TYR A 210 7.27 -5.72 -9.18
N LYS A 211 8.04 -5.94 -10.25
CA LYS A 211 9.45 -6.40 -10.17
C LYS A 211 10.29 -5.46 -9.33
N LEU A 212 10.24 -4.14 -9.62
CA LEU A 212 10.96 -3.12 -8.86
C LEU A 212 10.61 -3.16 -7.35
N THR A 213 9.33 -3.25 -7.03
CA THR A 213 8.86 -3.30 -5.64
C THR A 213 9.36 -4.56 -4.94
N LEU A 214 9.30 -5.69 -5.62
CA LEU A 214 9.73 -6.99 -5.11
C LEU A 214 11.25 -7.06 -4.92
N THR A 215 12.02 -6.64 -5.93
CA THR A 215 13.49 -6.55 -5.84
C THR A 215 13.93 -5.64 -4.69
N ARG A 216 13.29 -4.47 -4.57
CA ARG A 216 13.55 -3.54 -3.46
C ARG A 216 13.27 -4.20 -2.09
N GLN A 217 12.19 -4.98 -1.98
CA GLN A 217 11.81 -5.63 -0.74
C GLN A 217 12.79 -6.75 -0.39
N ILE A 218 13.18 -7.58 -1.36
CA ILE A 218 14.18 -8.64 -1.17
C ILE A 218 15.53 -8.06 -0.78
N ALA A 219 16.03 -7.08 -1.56
CA ALA A 219 17.32 -6.45 -1.29
C ALA A 219 17.35 -5.82 0.12
N ARG A 220 16.25 -5.20 0.54
CA ARG A 220 16.14 -4.62 1.88
C ARG A 220 16.17 -5.69 2.96
N THR A 221 15.40 -6.77 2.79
CA THR A 221 15.37 -7.85 3.79
C THR A 221 16.70 -8.57 3.90
N ILE A 222 17.35 -8.86 2.76
CA ILE A 222 18.72 -9.41 2.77
C ILE A 222 19.67 -8.43 3.45
N GLY A 223 19.59 -7.14 3.14
CA GLY A 223 20.40 -6.11 3.78
C GLY A 223 20.26 -6.09 5.30
N TYR A 224 19.06 -6.22 5.84
CA TYR A 224 18.85 -6.32 7.28
C TYR A 224 19.49 -7.56 7.87
N LEU A 225 19.40 -8.71 7.20
CA LEU A 225 19.99 -9.95 7.66
C LEU A 225 21.53 -9.90 7.66
N LEU A 226 22.11 -9.28 6.62
CA LEU A 226 23.56 -9.09 6.53
C LEU A 226 24.07 -8.14 7.63
N ILE A 227 23.36 -7.04 7.91
CA ILE A 227 23.67 -6.12 9.00
C ILE A 227 23.56 -6.83 10.36
N ALA A 228 22.59 -7.73 10.52
CA ALA A 228 22.44 -8.57 11.70
C ALA A 228 23.49 -9.71 11.81
N GLY A 229 24.48 -9.77 10.89
CA GLY A 229 25.59 -10.69 10.95
C GLY A 229 25.38 -12.06 10.28
N PHE A 230 24.27 -12.23 9.54
CA PHE A 230 24.06 -13.47 8.78
C PHE A 230 24.93 -13.52 7.53
N SER A 231 25.38 -14.71 7.17
CA SER A 231 25.93 -14.94 5.83
C SER A 231 24.80 -14.84 4.77
N LEU A 232 25.16 -14.55 3.52
CA LEU A 232 24.20 -14.48 2.43
C LEU A 232 23.37 -15.76 2.29
N GLN A 233 24.00 -16.91 2.46
CA GLN A 233 23.35 -18.22 2.38
C GLN A 233 22.32 -18.40 3.51
N GLN A 234 22.68 -18.05 4.72
CA GLN A 234 21.77 -18.06 5.88
C GLN A 234 20.61 -17.08 5.69
N ALA A 235 20.88 -15.89 5.15
CA ALA A 235 19.85 -14.88 4.87
C ALA A 235 18.80 -15.42 3.87
N ILE A 236 19.23 -16.10 2.82
CA ILE A 236 18.32 -16.69 1.82
C ILE A 236 17.53 -17.86 2.41
N GLN A 237 18.17 -18.71 3.20
CA GLN A 237 17.51 -19.82 3.88
C GLN A 237 16.44 -19.32 4.86
N GLN A 238 16.73 -18.26 5.58
CA GLN A 238 15.79 -17.59 6.47
C GLN A 238 14.61 -16.95 5.72
N LEU A 239 14.85 -16.34 4.56
CA LEU A 239 13.81 -15.82 3.69
C LEU A 239 12.84 -16.92 3.20
N LYS A 240 13.36 -18.12 2.96
CA LYS A 240 12.58 -19.29 2.53
C LYS A 240 11.72 -19.87 3.66
N SER A 241 12.24 -19.91 4.88
CA SER A 241 11.54 -20.51 6.04
C SER A 241 10.38 -19.66 6.58
N GLN A 242 10.18 -18.45 6.08
CA GLN A 242 9.22 -17.51 6.64
C GLN A 242 7.80 -17.66 6.11
N HIS A 243 6.83 -17.43 7.02
CA HIS A 243 5.40 -17.51 6.71
C HIS A 243 4.73 -16.14 6.41
N PHE A 244 5.49 -15.03 6.40
CA PHE A 244 4.90 -13.68 6.29
C PHE A 244 4.46 -13.28 4.88
N LYS A 245 5.20 -13.69 3.83
CA LYS A 245 4.84 -13.41 2.42
C LYS A 245 5.26 -14.56 1.51
N GLN A 246 4.29 -15.20 0.92
CA GLN A 246 4.48 -16.32 -0.01
C GLN A 246 5.23 -15.89 -1.28
N ASP A 247 5.10 -14.62 -1.71
CA ASP A 247 5.84 -14.08 -2.87
C ASP A 247 7.35 -14.07 -2.63
N LEU A 248 7.78 -13.75 -1.40
CA LEU A 248 9.20 -13.74 -1.03
C LEU A 248 9.76 -15.15 -0.87
N GLN A 249 8.96 -16.09 -0.34
CA GLN A 249 9.35 -17.49 -0.25
C GLN A 249 9.63 -18.10 -1.63
N TYR A 250 8.74 -17.84 -2.59
CA TYR A 250 8.88 -18.33 -3.96
C TYR A 250 10.16 -17.81 -4.63
N ILE A 251 10.47 -16.53 -4.44
CA ILE A 251 11.68 -15.95 -5.03
C ILE A 251 12.94 -16.39 -4.27
N ALA A 252 12.87 -16.53 -2.95
CA ALA A 252 13.97 -17.06 -2.16
C ALA A 252 14.33 -18.49 -2.60
N SER A 253 13.34 -19.33 -2.91
CA SER A 253 13.58 -20.67 -3.44
C SER A 253 14.24 -20.65 -4.82
N LEU A 254 13.85 -19.72 -5.70
CA LEU A 254 14.47 -19.51 -7.01
C LEU A 254 15.91 -19.00 -6.92
N LEU A 255 16.17 -18.09 -5.97
CA LEU A 255 17.53 -17.56 -5.74
C LEU A 255 18.46 -18.62 -5.17
N GLU A 256 17.99 -19.43 -4.23
CA GLU A 256 18.76 -20.55 -3.67
C GLU A 256 19.17 -21.53 -4.76
N GLU A 257 18.24 -21.93 -5.63
CA GLU A 257 18.51 -22.83 -6.74
C GLU A 257 19.59 -22.26 -7.67
N ARG A 258 19.51 -20.99 -8.05
CA ARG A 258 20.50 -20.35 -8.91
C ARG A 258 21.88 -20.20 -8.27
N ILE A 259 21.93 -19.89 -6.98
CA ILE A 259 23.21 -19.76 -6.26
C ILE A 259 23.90 -21.11 -6.10
N ILE A 260 23.14 -22.19 -5.83
CA ILE A 260 23.67 -23.53 -5.74
C ILE A 260 24.25 -23.96 -7.11
N PHE A 261 23.61 -23.60 -8.23
CA PHE A 261 24.10 -23.91 -9.58
C PHE A 261 25.16 -22.92 -10.10
N GLY A 262 25.64 -21.96 -9.29
CA GLY A 262 26.70 -21.01 -9.67
C GLY A 262 26.33 -20.10 -10.84
N GLN A 263 25.04 -19.90 -11.14
CA GLN A 263 24.57 -18.97 -12.16
C GLN A 263 24.38 -17.59 -11.51
N THR A 264 25.30 -16.67 -11.84
CA THR A 264 25.23 -15.22 -11.48
C THR A 264 24.20 -14.49 -12.33
#